data_43f451d6baf293ca0fec4b4f0ce34eeb
#
_entry.id   43f451d6baf293ca0fec4b4f0ce34eeb
#
_cell.length_a   1.000
_cell.length_b   1.000
_cell.length_c   1.000
_cell.angle_alpha   90.00
_cell.angle_beta   90.00
_cell.angle_gamma   90.00
#
_symmetry.space_group_name_H-M   'P 1'
#
loop_
_entity.id
_entity.type
_entity.pdbx_description
1 polymer ?
#
loop_
_entity_poly.entity_id
_entity_poly.type
_entity_poly.pdbx_seq_one_letter_code
_entity_poly.pdbx_strand_id
1 'polypeptide(L)'
;MRLHYVKVNPAENMTIFVLDQISAEYHRTIANKLMNYNNLHGEQVGFIQREGSFMRLQMMGGEFCGNATRSLAAYMVHSGYPGIKKVDNGYQVELKTSGVEETIRCLVRPTNNSW
;
A
#
# COMPACT_ATOMS: atom_id res chain seq x y z
N MET A 1 -13.85 -16.48 5.49
CA MET A 1 -12.48 -16.09 5.09
C MET A 1 -11.92 -15.09 6.09
N ARG A 2 -10.68 -15.27 6.47
CA ARG A 2 -9.99 -14.33 7.35
C ARG A 2 -9.07 -13.44 6.52
N LEU A 3 -9.22 -12.13 6.64
CA LEU A 3 -8.37 -11.18 5.93
C LEU A 3 -7.56 -10.38 6.93
N HIS A 4 -6.32 -10.11 6.56
CA HIS A 4 -5.46 -9.20 7.29
C HIS A 4 -5.35 -7.92 6.49
N TYR A 5 -5.69 -6.80 7.09
CA TYR A 5 -5.65 -5.53 6.40
C TYR A 5 -5.26 -4.41 7.35
N VAL A 6 -4.83 -3.31 6.79
CA VAL A 6 -4.50 -2.10 7.54
C VAL A 6 -5.11 -0.91 6.83
N LYS A 7 -5.61 0.04 7.62
CA LYS A 7 -6.15 1.29 7.09
C LYS A 7 -5.12 2.39 7.30
N VAL A 8 -4.93 3.20 6.28
CA VAL A 8 -4.08 4.37 6.36
C VAL A 8 -4.85 5.57 5.81
N ASN A 9 -4.50 6.75 6.28
CA ASN A 9 -5.23 7.96 5.87
C ASN A 9 -4.25 9.01 5.37
N PRO A 10 -3.76 8.86 4.14
CA PRO A 10 -2.89 9.87 3.57
C PRO A 10 -3.72 11.03 3.03
N ALA A 11 -3.45 12.25 3.50
CA ALA A 11 -4.06 13.46 2.95
C ALA A 11 -5.58 13.34 2.78
N GLU A 12 -6.26 12.85 3.80
CA GLU A 12 -7.72 12.71 3.81
C GLU A 12 -8.29 11.68 2.85
N ASN A 13 -7.46 10.83 2.30
CA ASN A 13 -7.90 9.79 1.37
C ASN A 13 -7.67 8.42 2.01
N MET A 14 -8.69 7.91 2.69
CA MET A 14 -8.58 6.65 3.40
C MET A 14 -8.27 5.50 2.45
N THR A 15 -7.27 4.70 2.80
CA THR A 15 -6.85 3.57 1.99
C THR A 15 -6.77 2.33 2.85
N ILE A 16 -7.31 1.23 2.34
CA ILE A 16 -7.22 -0.08 2.99
C ILE A 16 -6.23 -0.93 2.22
N PHE A 17 -5.19 -1.37 2.89
CA PHE A 17 -4.24 -2.32 2.29
C PHE A 17 -4.58 -3.72 2.75
N VAL A 18 -4.84 -4.61 1.81
CA VAL A 18 -5.06 -6.03 2.09
C VAL A 18 -3.69 -6.70 2.09
N LEU A 19 -3.35 -7.32 3.21
CA LEU A 19 -2.01 -7.87 3.42
C LEU A 19 -1.87 -9.31 2.95
N ASP A 20 -2.99 -10.00 2.76
CA ASP A 20 -2.96 -11.39 2.29
C ASP A 20 -2.66 -11.45 0.80
N GLN A 21 -2.01 -12.52 0.38
CA GLN A 21 -1.76 -12.75 -1.05
C GLN A 21 -3.05 -13.26 -1.68
N ILE A 22 -3.70 -12.42 -2.48
CA ILE A 22 -5.00 -12.71 -3.06
C ILE A 22 -4.88 -12.72 -4.59
N SER A 23 -5.45 -13.73 -5.22
CA SER A 23 -5.49 -13.78 -6.69
C SER A 23 -6.28 -12.60 -7.24
N ALA A 24 -5.81 -12.06 -8.36
CA ALA A 24 -6.39 -10.85 -8.95
C ALA A 24 -7.89 -10.99 -9.25
N GLU A 25 -8.33 -12.21 -9.56
CA GLU A 25 -9.74 -12.43 -9.89
C GLU A 25 -10.68 -12.14 -8.72
N TYR A 26 -10.19 -12.14 -7.49
CA TYR A 26 -10.99 -11.87 -6.30
C TYR A 26 -10.86 -10.44 -5.79
N HIS A 27 -9.98 -9.63 -6.40
CA HIS A 27 -9.71 -8.29 -5.88
C HIS A 27 -10.95 -7.42 -5.82
N ARG A 28 -11.72 -7.40 -6.91
CA ARG A 28 -12.91 -6.54 -6.96
C ARG A 28 -13.95 -6.95 -5.92
N THR A 29 -14.19 -8.24 -5.79
CA THR A 29 -15.18 -8.75 -4.83
C THR A 29 -14.78 -8.39 -3.41
N ILE A 30 -13.52 -8.63 -3.06
CA ILE A 30 -13.03 -8.35 -1.71
C ILE A 30 -13.04 -6.84 -1.45
N ALA A 31 -12.60 -6.03 -2.42
CA ALA A 31 -12.57 -4.60 -2.26
C ALA A 31 -13.97 -4.04 -2.02
N ASN A 32 -14.95 -4.52 -2.78
CA ASN A 32 -16.33 -4.06 -2.61
C ASN A 32 -16.86 -4.43 -1.22
N LYS A 33 -16.57 -5.61 -0.75
CA LYS A 33 -17.02 -6.02 0.59
C LYS A 33 -16.36 -5.19 1.68
N LEU A 34 -15.08 -4.90 1.54
CA LEU A 34 -14.38 -4.09 2.54
C LEU A 34 -14.93 -2.68 2.61
N MET A 35 -15.17 -2.07 1.45
CA MET A 35 -15.70 -0.71 1.40
C MET A 35 -17.12 -0.65 1.97
N ASN A 36 -17.96 -1.62 1.64
CA ASN A 36 -19.32 -1.67 2.17
C ASN A 36 -19.33 -1.92 3.66
N TYR A 37 -18.51 -2.85 4.12
CA TYR A 37 -18.48 -3.23 5.53
C TYR A 37 -18.05 -2.08 6.42
N ASN A 38 -17.05 -1.35 5.99
CA ASN A 38 -16.50 -0.26 6.79
C ASN A 38 -17.30 1.04 6.64
N ASN A 39 -18.17 1.11 5.65
CA ASN A 39 -19.02 2.27 5.41
C ASN A 39 -18.23 3.58 5.41
N LEU A 40 -17.09 3.59 4.77
CA LEU A 40 -16.21 4.74 4.74
C LEU A 40 -16.21 5.33 3.34
N HIS A 41 -16.53 6.60 3.24
CA HIS A 41 -16.65 7.29 1.96
C HIS A 41 -15.28 7.51 1.32
N GLY A 42 -15.24 7.34 0.00
CA GLY A 42 -14.05 7.65 -0.76
C GLY A 42 -12.87 6.72 -0.52
N GLU A 43 -13.11 5.57 0.07
CA GLU A 43 -12.04 4.64 0.34
C GLU A 43 -11.51 3.98 -0.91
N GLN A 44 -10.23 3.71 -0.86
CA GLN A 44 -9.53 2.93 -1.86
C GLN A 44 -9.04 1.64 -1.24
N VAL A 45 -8.97 0.59 -2.04
CA VAL A 45 -8.43 -0.67 -1.57
C VAL A 45 -7.26 -1.04 -2.46
N GLY A 46 -6.13 -1.33 -1.82
CA GLY A 46 -4.94 -1.80 -2.49
C GLY A 46 -4.53 -3.16 -1.96
N PHE A 47 -4.08 -4.02 -2.84
CA PHE A 47 -3.64 -5.36 -2.47
C PHE A 47 -2.12 -5.38 -2.51
N ILE A 48 -1.52 -5.79 -1.40
CA ILE A 48 -0.07 -5.87 -1.30
C ILE A 48 0.34 -7.26 -1.73
N GLN A 49 1.18 -7.33 -2.73
CA GLN A 49 1.64 -8.58 -3.31
C GLN A 49 3.15 -8.61 -3.35
N ARG A 50 3.69 -9.80 -3.48
CA ARG A 50 5.13 -9.97 -3.64
C ARG A 50 5.41 -10.29 -5.10
N GLU A 51 6.33 -9.54 -5.72
CA GLU A 51 6.74 -9.79 -7.09
C GLU A 51 8.27 -9.83 -7.13
N GLY A 52 8.81 -11.05 -7.16
CA GLY A 52 10.25 -11.24 -7.03
C GLY A 52 10.74 -10.73 -5.69
N SER A 53 11.72 -9.84 -5.69
CA SER A 53 12.25 -9.24 -4.47
C SER A 53 11.56 -7.93 -4.10
N PHE A 54 10.54 -7.54 -4.87
CA PHE A 54 9.81 -6.29 -4.63
C PHE A 54 8.44 -6.56 -4.05
N MET A 55 7.96 -5.60 -3.27
CA MET A 55 6.55 -5.56 -2.93
C MET A 55 5.83 -4.81 -4.04
N ARG A 56 4.63 -5.26 -4.35
CA ARG A 56 3.80 -4.64 -5.38
C ARG A 56 2.47 -4.20 -4.78
N LEU A 57 2.10 -2.97 -5.08
CA LEU A 57 0.79 -2.44 -4.72
C LEU A 57 -0.13 -2.56 -5.93
N GLN A 58 -1.17 -3.37 -5.82
CA GLN A 58 -2.15 -3.52 -6.87
C GLN A 58 -3.45 -2.87 -6.43
N MET A 59 -3.77 -1.71 -7.00
CA MET A 59 -5.02 -1.04 -6.71
C MET A 59 -6.17 -1.82 -7.34
N MET A 60 -7.35 -1.75 -6.73
CA MET A 60 -8.49 -2.54 -7.19
C MET A 60 -8.89 -2.26 -8.64
N GLY A 61 -8.68 -1.05 -9.11
CA GLY A 61 -8.98 -0.67 -10.48
C GLY A 61 -7.81 -0.78 -11.44
N GLY A 62 -6.64 -1.20 -10.94
CA GLY A 62 -5.45 -1.31 -11.78
C GLY A 62 -4.77 0.01 -12.08
N GLU A 63 -5.20 1.09 -11.47
CA GLU A 63 -4.62 2.41 -11.69
C GLU A 63 -3.41 2.65 -10.81
N PHE A 64 -2.68 3.72 -11.10
CA PHE A 64 -1.63 4.20 -10.23
C PHE A 64 -2.22 5.21 -9.25
N CYS A 65 -1.91 5.05 -7.97
CA CYS A 65 -2.35 5.99 -6.95
C CYS A 65 -1.14 6.45 -6.14
N GLY A 66 -0.74 7.70 -6.34
CA GLY A 66 0.43 8.25 -5.67
C GLY A 66 0.30 8.28 -4.16
N ASN A 67 -0.87 8.65 -3.65
CA ASN A 67 -1.11 8.68 -2.21
C ASN A 67 -1.00 7.29 -1.59
N ALA A 68 -1.61 6.29 -2.22
CA ALA A 68 -1.53 4.93 -1.71
C ALA A 68 -0.10 4.41 -1.76
N THR A 69 0.63 4.73 -2.83
CA THR A 69 2.02 4.29 -2.98
C THR A 69 2.89 4.87 -1.87
N ARG A 70 2.77 6.16 -1.59
CA ARG A 70 3.53 6.81 -0.51
C ARG A 70 3.15 6.25 0.85
N SER A 71 1.87 5.99 1.06
CA SER A 71 1.40 5.42 2.31
C SER A 71 1.91 4.01 2.53
N LEU A 72 1.96 3.21 1.47
CA LEU A 72 2.52 1.87 1.59
C LEU A 72 4.00 1.93 1.94
N ALA A 73 4.75 2.84 1.30
CA ALA A 73 6.18 2.99 1.61
C ALA A 73 6.38 3.34 3.09
N ALA A 74 5.60 4.28 3.61
CA ALA A 74 5.68 4.64 5.02
C ALA A 74 5.30 3.48 5.93
N TYR A 75 4.26 2.74 5.58
CA TYR A 75 3.85 1.57 6.34
C TYR A 75 4.94 0.49 6.37
N MET A 76 5.60 0.27 5.22
CA MET A 76 6.68 -0.72 5.15
C MET A 76 7.84 -0.35 6.08
N VAL A 77 8.19 0.94 6.13
CA VAL A 77 9.25 1.40 7.03
C VAL A 77 8.83 1.21 8.48
N HIS A 78 7.62 1.65 8.80
CA HIS A 78 7.10 1.55 10.17
C HIS A 78 7.04 0.10 10.65
N SER A 79 6.69 -0.81 9.77
CA SER A 79 6.49 -2.22 10.10
C SER A 79 7.76 -3.06 9.98
N GLY A 80 8.85 -2.45 9.55
CA GLY A 80 10.14 -3.16 9.48
C GLY A 80 10.23 -4.16 8.36
N TYR A 81 9.65 -3.87 7.20
CA TYR A 81 9.75 -4.78 6.06
C TYR A 81 11.22 -4.93 5.64
N PRO A 82 11.62 -6.13 5.19
CA PRO A 82 12.99 -6.36 4.75
C PRO A 82 13.28 -5.62 3.44
N GLY A 83 14.56 -5.38 3.18
CA GLY A 83 15.00 -4.81 1.91
C GLY A 83 14.93 -3.29 1.84
N ILE A 84 14.54 -2.63 2.91
CA ILE A 84 14.47 -1.18 2.95
C ILE A 84 15.87 -0.64 3.22
N LYS A 85 16.29 0.32 2.41
CA LYS A 85 17.63 0.88 2.51
C LYS A 85 17.61 2.13 3.37
N LYS A 86 18.46 2.18 4.38
CA LYS A 86 18.62 3.37 5.20
C LYS A 86 19.52 4.37 4.47
N VAL A 87 19.08 5.60 4.38
CA VAL A 87 19.81 6.69 3.74
C VAL A 87 19.88 7.87 4.71
N ASP A 88 20.59 8.91 4.32
CA ASP A 88 20.69 10.10 5.16
C ASP A 88 19.30 10.69 5.39
N ASN A 89 18.93 10.85 6.66
CA ASN A 89 17.68 11.44 7.07
C ASN A 89 16.43 10.64 6.70
N GLY A 90 16.56 9.33 6.45
CA GLY A 90 15.36 8.58 6.13
C GLY A 90 15.63 7.18 5.61
N TYR A 91 14.65 6.71 4.86
CA TYR A 91 14.67 5.37 4.30
C TYR A 91 14.25 5.41 2.85
N GLN A 92 14.90 4.61 2.03
CA GLN A 92 14.56 4.48 0.63
C GLN A 92 13.80 3.16 0.43
N VAL A 93 12.61 3.25 -0.13
CA VAL A 93 11.76 2.10 -0.40
C VAL A 93 11.53 2.02 -1.91
N GLU A 94 11.82 0.85 -2.47
CA GLU A 94 11.52 0.60 -3.87
C GLU A 94 10.38 -0.40 -3.94
N LEU A 95 9.37 -0.08 -4.75
CA LEU A 95 8.22 -0.95 -4.89
C LEU A 95 7.64 -0.82 -6.29
N LYS A 96 6.81 -1.79 -6.63
CA LYS A 96 6.09 -1.79 -7.91
C LYS A 96 4.63 -1.46 -7.63
N THR A 97 3.98 -0.84 -8.60
CA THR A 97 2.58 -0.46 -8.46
C THR A 97 1.83 -0.75 -9.75
N SER A 98 0.52 -0.95 -9.59
CA SER A 98 -0.35 -1.00 -10.75
C SER A 98 -0.31 0.35 -11.48
N GLY A 99 -0.54 0.32 -12.79
CA GLY A 99 -0.58 1.53 -13.61
C GLY A 99 0.77 2.08 -14.05
N VAL A 100 1.87 1.53 -13.53
CA VAL A 100 3.23 1.97 -13.89
C VAL A 100 4.09 0.73 -14.04
N GLU A 101 4.87 0.68 -15.11
CA GLU A 101 5.74 -0.48 -15.35
C GLU A 101 7.06 -0.39 -14.58
N GLU A 102 7.55 0.82 -14.37
CA GLU A 102 8.84 1.00 -13.71
C GLU A 102 8.70 0.86 -12.20
N THR A 103 9.81 0.49 -11.56
CA THR A 103 9.89 0.49 -10.11
C THR A 103 9.80 1.93 -9.60
N ILE A 104 9.00 2.13 -8.57
CA ILE A 104 8.86 3.43 -7.93
C ILE A 104 9.78 3.47 -6.72
N ARG A 105 10.49 4.58 -6.59
CA ARG A 105 11.38 4.80 -5.45
C ARG A 105 10.79 5.90 -4.58
N CYS A 106 10.57 5.57 -3.31
CA CYS A 106 10.02 6.51 -2.34
C CYS A 106 11.07 6.80 -1.27
N LEU A 107 11.17 8.05 -0.88
CA LEU A 107 12.00 8.45 0.26
C LEU A 107 11.08 8.71 1.43
N VAL A 108 11.26 7.96 2.50
CA VAL A 108 10.44 8.07 3.71
C VAL A 108 11.27 8.70 4.81
N ARG A 109 10.80 9.83 5.32
CA ARG A 109 11.48 10.54 6.40
C ARG A 109 10.57 10.61 7.61
N PRO A 110 11.00 10.06 8.75
CA PRO A 110 10.21 10.20 9.96
C PRO A 110 10.21 11.64 10.44
N THR A 111 9.09 12.05 11.01
CA THR A 111 9.00 13.37 11.63
C THR A 111 9.02 13.21 13.14
N ASN A 112 9.20 14.32 13.86
CA ASN A 112 9.24 14.27 15.32
C ASN A 112 7.94 13.82 15.95
N ASN A 113 6.83 13.95 15.24
CA ASN A 113 5.51 13.75 15.83
C ASN A 113 4.84 12.46 15.41
N SER A 114 5.22 11.88 14.31
CA SER A 114 4.59 10.66 13.85
C SER A 114 5.13 10.23 12.50
N TRP A 115 4.64 9.12 12.10
CA TRP A 115 4.75 8.68 10.73
C TRP A 115 3.55 9.14 9.94
#